data_2d63a650c0c580527f3f678935256422
#
_entry.id   2d63a650c0c580527f3f678935256422
#
_cell.length_a   1.000
_cell.length_b   1.000
_cell.length_c   1.000
_cell.angle_alpha   90.00
_cell.angle_beta   90.00
_cell.angle_gamma   90.00
#
_symmetry.space_group_name_H-M   'P 1'
#
loop_
_entity.id
_entity.type
_entity.pdbx_description
1 polymer ?
#
loop_
_entity_poly.entity_id
_entity_poly.type
_entity_poly.pdbx_seq_one_letter_code
_entity_poly.pdbx_strand_id
1 'polypeptide(L)'
;MALNLQDKQAIVAEVSELAKGAVSVVLADSRGVPVNKMTNLRKASRESGVYLRVVRNTLMRRVVKGTTYECLKKAFIGPTLIAFSKEHPGVAARLFKEFAKANQAFEIKAAAFEGKFIPANQIDRLATLPTYDEAISRLMSTMKEAFAGKLVRIMATLRDQKEAD
;
A
#
# COMPACT_ATOMS: atom_id res chain seq x y z
N MET A 1 29.20 -10.10 -6.37
CA MET A 1 29.16 -10.95 -7.59
C MET A 1 28.25 -10.32 -8.64
N ALA A 2 28.67 -10.31 -9.89
CA ALA A 2 27.79 -9.85 -10.97
C ALA A 2 26.76 -10.94 -11.27
N LEU A 3 25.47 -10.59 -11.35
CA LEU A 3 24.40 -11.51 -11.71
C LEU A 3 24.61 -12.03 -13.13
N ASN A 4 24.52 -13.35 -13.33
CA ASN A 4 24.53 -13.97 -14.64
C ASN A 4 23.32 -13.57 -15.48
N LEU A 5 23.36 -13.84 -16.79
CA LEU A 5 22.25 -13.52 -17.70
C LEU A 5 21.01 -14.33 -17.31
N GLN A 6 21.17 -15.59 -16.97
CA GLN A 6 20.11 -16.50 -16.55
C GLN A 6 19.42 -16.01 -15.27
N ASP A 7 20.21 -15.58 -14.27
CA ASP A 7 19.65 -15.03 -13.01
C ASP A 7 18.83 -13.76 -13.26
N LYS A 8 19.28 -12.89 -14.16
CA LYS A 8 18.55 -11.69 -14.54
C LYS A 8 17.22 -12.01 -15.23
N GLN A 9 17.23 -13.02 -16.11
CA GLN A 9 16.02 -13.49 -16.79
C GLN A 9 15.04 -14.12 -15.78
N ALA A 10 15.54 -14.95 -14.86
CA ALA A 10 14.73 -15.56 -13.81
C ALA A 10 14.06 -14.49 -12.92
N ILE A 11 14.82 -13.46 -12.48
CA ILE A 11 14.28 -12.36 -11.71
C ILE A 11 13.20 -11.58 -12.47
N VAL A 12 13.43 -11.33 -13.77
CA VAL A 12 12.44 -10.63 -14.60
C VAL A 12 11.19 -11.47 -14.78
N ALA A 13 11.29 -12.78 -14.99
CA ALA A 13 10.15 -13.69 -15.11
C ALA A 13 9.33 -13.71 -13.81
N GLU A 14 9.98 -13.95 -12.66
CA GLU A 14 9.35 -13.98 -11.35
C GLU A 14 8.60 -12.67 -11.03
N VAL A 15 9.27 -11.53 -11.23
CA VAL A 15 8.67 -10.23 -10.93
C VAL A 15 7.57 -9.87 -11.94
N SER A 16 7.66 -10.32 -13.20
CA SER A 16 6.61 -10.08 -14.19
C SER A 16 5.32 -10.86 -13.88
N GLU A 17 5.44 -12.09 -13.39
CA GLU A 17 4.28 -12.87 -12.92
C GLU A 17 3.61 -12.20 -11.72
N LEU A 18 4.41 -11.73 -10.76
CA LEU A 18 3.90 -10.99 -9.61
C LEU A 18 3.23 -9.67 -10.00
N ALA A 19 3.81 -8.93 -10.96
CA ALA A 19 3.25 -7.69 -11.45
C ALA A 19 1.93 -7.87 -12.20
N LYS A 20 1.75 -8.99 -12.92
CA LYS A 20 0.47 -9.31 -13.59
C LYS A 20 -0.64 -9.61 -12.59
N GLY A 21 -0.33 -10.23 -11.45
CA GLY A 21 -1.29 -10.57 -10.41
C GLY A 21 -1.45 -9.48 -9.33
N ALA A 22 -0.70 -8.40 -9.39
CA ALA A 22 -0.77 -7.34 -8.40
C ALA A 22 -1.86 -6.32 -8.73
N VAL A 23 -2.60 -5.90 -7.70
CA VAL A 23 -3.61 -4.83 -7.77
C VAL A 23 -2.95 -3.47 -7.63
N SER A 24 -1.95 -3.35 -6.76
CA SER A 24 -1.19 -2.12 -6.55
C SER A 24 0.31 -2.36 -6.39
N VAL A 25 1.09 -1.36 -6.75
CA VAL A 25 2.56 -1.35 -6.61
C VAL A 25 2.98 -0.09 -5.90
N VAL A 26 3.79 -0.22 -4.85
CA VAL A 26 4.33 0.91 -4.10
C VAL A 26 5.86 0.88 -4.15
N LEU A 27 6.45 2.03 -4.40
CA LEU A 27 7.90 2.23 -4.49
C LEU A 27 8.38 3.07 -3.30
N ALA A 28 9.45 2.62 -2.66
CA ALA A 28 10.08 3.35 -1.57
C ALA A 28 11.61 3.35 -1.69
N ASP A 29 12.23 4.30 -1.02
CA ASP A 29 13.68 4.33 -0.79
C ASP A 29 13.97 3.74 0.59
N SER A 30 14.85 2.75 0.63
CA SER A 30 15.27 2.10 1.87
C SER A 30 16.68 2.50 2.31
N ARG A 31 17.23 3.56 1.75
CA ARG A 31 18.57 4.04 2.07
C ARG A 31 18.64 4.51 3.53
N GLY A 32 19.68 4.07 4.24
CA GLY A 32 19.89 4.47 5.64
C GLY A 32 19.02 3.73 6.67
N VAL A 33 18.20 2.77 6.25
CA VAL A 33 17.40 1.96 7.18
C VAL A 33 18.26 0.83 7.75
N PRO A 34 18.37 0.67 9.08
CA PRO A 34 19.12 -0.42 9.70
C PRO A 34 18.49 -1.79 9.41
N VAL A 35 19.34 -2.82 9.35
CA VAL A 35 18.96 -4.20 8.97
C VAL A 35 17.84 -4.75 9.87
N ASN A 36 17.89 -4.51 11.16
CA ASN A 36 16.88 -4.98 12.11
C ASN A 36 15.47 -4.44 11.75
N LYS A 37 15.37 -3.16 11.43
CA LYS A 37 14.11 -2.54 11.03
C LYS A 37 13.63 -3.06 9.68
N MET A 38 14.54 -3.27 8.72
CA MET A 38 14.20 -3.87 7.44
C MET A 38 13.71 -5.32 7.60
N THR A 39 14.26 -6.08 8.53
CA THR A 39 13.80 -7.45 8.83
C THR A 39 12.39 -7.43 9.41
N ASN A 40 12.09 -6.48 10.31
CA ASN A 40 10.73 -6.30 10.84
C ASN A 40 9.73 -5.90 9.74
N LEU A 41 10.12 -5.00 8.82
CA LEU A 41 9.30 -4.64 7.66
C LEU A 41 8.99 -5.87 6.78
N ARG A 42 9.99 -6.71 6.50
CA ARG A 42 9.80 -7.95 5.74
C ARG A 42 8.89 -8.95 6.46
N LYS A 43 8.97 -9.03 7.78
CA LYS A 43 8.08 -9.88 8.59
C LYS A 43 6.64 -9.37 8.48
N ALA A 44 6.40 -8.10 8.75
CA ALA A 44 5.08 -7.49 8.64
C ALA A 44 4.51 -7.58 7.21
N SER A 45 5.35 -7.45 6.16
CA SER A 45 4.89 -7.59 4.78
C SER A 45 4.42 -9.01 4.44
N ARG A 46 5.08 -10.05 4.99
CA ARG A 46 4.65 -11.44 4.80
C ARG A 46 3.33 -11.72 5.52
N GLU A 47 3.16 -11.22 6.74
CA GLU A 47 1.93 -11.34 7.53
C GLU A 47 0.74 -10.65 6.83
N SER A 48 1.02 -9.56 6.12
CA SER A 48 0.00 -8.79 5.37
C SER A 48 -0.19 -9.24 3.91
N GLY A 49 0.43 -10.34 3.46
CA GLY A 49 0.32 -10.81 2.08
C GLY A 49 0.96 -9.92 1.02
N VAL A 50 1.84 -8.98 1.42
CA VAL A 50 2.54 -8.06 0.53
C VAL A 50 3.90 -8.64 0.13
N TYR A 51 4.14 -8.75 -1.17
CA TYR A 51 5.44 -9.18 -1.68
C TYR A 51 6.42 -8.01 -1.74
N LEU A 52 7.51 -8.09 -1.00
CA LEU A 52 8.52 -7.04 -0.85
C LEU A 52 9.87 -7.50 -1.43
N ARG A 53 10.43 -6.73 -2.38
CA ARG A 53 11.74 -7.03 -2.96
C ARG A 53 12.50 -5.77 -3.37
N VAL A 54 13.82 -5.82 -3.27
CA VAL A 54 14.73 -4.84 -3.87
C VAL A 54 15.21 -5.39 -5.20
N VAL A 55 14.95 -4.66 -6.27
CA VAL A 55 15.32 -5.06 -7.63
C VAL A 55 16.06 -3.92 -8.32
N ARG A 56 17.02 -4.23 -9.19
CA ARG A 56 17.73 -3.21 -9.99
C ARG A 56 16.74 -2.48 -10.91
N ASN A 57 16.83 -1.17 -10.95
CA ASN A 57 15.93 -0.32 -11.74
C ASN A 57 15.91 -0.68 -13.24
N THR A 58 17.05 -1.12 -13.80
CA THR A 58 17.13 -1.55 -15.20
C THR A 58 16.28 -2.79 -15.49
N LEU A 59 16.20 -3.74 -14.55
CA LEU A 59 15.37 -4.93 -14.68
C LEU A 59 13.89 -4.55 -14.49
N MET A 60 13.59 -3.69 -13.53
CA MET A 60 12.21 -3.22 -13.30
C MET A 60 11.65 -2.47 -14.50
N ARG A 61 12.45 -1.63 -15.16
CA ARG A 61 12.02 -0.96 -16.39
C ARG A 61 11.67 -1.94 -17.51
N ARG A 62 12.27 -3.13 -17.54
CA ARG A 62 11.91 -4.20 -18.49
C ARG A 62 10.63 -4.92 -18.10
N VAL A 63 10.43 -5.21 -16.82
CA VAL A 63 9.21 -5.82 -16.28
C VAL A 63 7.99 -4.96 -16.53
N VAL A 64 8.11 -3.65 -16.29
CA VAL A 64 7.00 -2.69 -16.39
C VAL A 64 6.62 -2.38 -17.84
N LYS A 65 7.50 -2.66 -18.83
CA LYS A 65 7.16 -2.53 -20.24
C LYS A 65 6.04 -3.52 -20.61
N GLY A 66 4.94 -2.99 -21.15
CA GLY A 66 3.78 -3.80 -21.55
C GLY A 66 2.85 -4.19 -20.40
N THR A 67 3.05 -3.63 -19.20
CA THR A 67 2.12 -3.77 -18.06
C THR A 67 1.40 -2.45 -17.77
N THR A 68 0.30 -2.53 -17.03
CA THR A 68 -0.47 -1.35 -16.57
C THR A 68 0.37 -0.36 -15.74
N TYR A 69 1.55 -0.78 -15.27
CA TYR A 69 2.44 0.01 -14.42
C TYR A 69 3.52 0.79 -15.17
N GLU A 70 3.39 0.97 -16.49
CA GLU A 70 4.36 1.77 -17.28
C GLU A 70 4.53 3.21 -16.77
N CYS A 71 3.51 3.77 -16.13
CA CYS A 71 3.55 5.09 -15.53
C CYS A 71 4.66 5.24 -14.47
N LEU A 72 5.12 4.14 -13.85
CA LEU A 72 6.19 4.14 -12.84
C LEU A 72 7.61 4.26 -13.43
N LYS A 73 7.79 4.20 -14.75
CA LYS A 73 9.13 4.25 -15.39
C LYS A 73 9.96 5.47 -14.93
N LYS A 74 9.31 6.61 -14.72
CA LYS A 74 9.94 7.85 -14.28
C LYS A 74 10.36 7.82 -12.80
N ALA A 75 9.70 7.00 -11.98
CA ALA A 75 9.96 6.89 -10.54
C ALA A 75 11.12 5.94 -10.18
N PHE A 76 11.63 5.15 -11.15
CA PHE A 76 12.78 4.25 -10.93
C PHE A 76 14.11 5.00 -10.97
N ILE A 77 14.37 5.83 -9.94
CA ILE A 77 15.60 6.60 -9.74
C ILE A 77 16.15 6.24 -8.36
N GLY A 78 17.46 5.94 -8.28
CA GLY A 78 18.14 5.58 -7.02
C GLY A 78 17.75 4.19 -6.50
N PRO A 79 18.10 3.83 -5.25
CA PRO A 79 17.73 2.55 -4.66
C PRO A 79 16.22 2.47 -4.54
N THR A 80 15.67 1.35 -4.96
CA THR A 80 14.22 1.18 -5.04
C THR A 80 13.81 -0.14 -4.39
N LEU A 81 13.04 -0.03 -3.34
CA LEU A 81 12.30 -1.10 -2.71
C LEU A 81 10.90 -1.14 -3.32
N ILE A 82 10.43 -2.30 -3.71
CA ILE A 82 9.15 -2.49 -4.38
C ILE A 82 8.27 -3.39 -3.53
N ALA A 83 7.04 -2.97 -3.35
CA ALA A 83 6.00 -3.76 -2.71
C ALA A 83 4.86 -4.00 -3.70
N PHE A 84 4.48 -5.27 -3.86
CA PHE A 84 3.33 -5.70 -4.66
C PHE A 84 2.23 -6.17 -3.72
N SER A 85 1.03 -5.65 -3.88
CA SER A 85 -0.17 -6.10 -3.17
C SER A 85 -1.07 -6.89 -4.10
N LYS A 86 -1.48 -8.10 -3.69
CA LYS A 86 -2.32 -8.99 -4.52
C LYS A 86 -3.80 -8.84 -4.19
N GLU A 87 -4.17 -8.77 -2.93
CA GLU A 87 -5.56 -8.81 -2.49
C GLU A 87 -6.16 -7.42 -2.30
N HIS A 88 -5.48 -6.56 -1.55
CA HIS A 88 -6.00 -5.26 -1.18
C HIS A 88 -5.04 -4.14 -1.59
N PRO A 89 -5.49 -3.14 -2.36
CA PRO A 89 -4.61 -2.11 -2.91
C PRO A 89 -3.95 -1.23 -1.84
N GLY A 90 -4.61 -1.01 -0.70
CA GLY A 90 -4.15 -0.12 0.36
C GLY A 90 -3.13 -0.72 1.33
N VAL A 91 -3.00 -2.04 1.40
CA VAL A 91 -2.19 -2.71 2.44
C VAL A 91 -0.71 -2.34 2.35
N ALA A 92 -0.13 -2.39 1.14
CA ALA A 92 1.27 -2.01 0.93
C ALA A 92 1.52 -0.54 1.28
N ALA A 93 0.59 0.35 0.95
CA ALA A 93 0.69 1.78 1.27
C ALA A 93 0.55 2.06 2.78
N ARG A 94 -0.36 1.38 3.48
CA ARG A 94 -0.51 1.47 4.95
C ARG A 94 0.78 1.03 5.64
N LEU A 95 1.29 -0.14 5.28
CA LEU A 95 2.51 -0.72 5.85
C LEU A 95 3.72 0.22 5.65
N PHE A 96 3.90 0.77 4.46
CA PHE A 96 4.98 1.70 4.20
C PHE A 96 4.79 3.02 4.94
N LYS A 97 3.57 3.53 5.05
CA LYS A 97 3.28 4.76 5.80
C LYS A 97 3.55 4.60 7.30
N GLU A 98 3.15 3.49 7.91
CA GLU A 98 3.44 3.18 9.31
C GLU A 98 4.94 3.05 9.55
N PHE A 99 5.63 2.38 8.63
CA PHE A 99 7.08 2.23 8.72
C PHE A 99 7.82 3.56 8.52
N ALA A 100 7.36 4.42 7.62
CA ALA A 100 7.91 5.76 7.41
C ALA A 100 7.75 6.65 8.65
N LYS A 101 6.62 6.58 9.35
CA LYS A 101 6.42 7.28 10.63
C LYS A 101 7.44 6.87 11.70
N ALA A 102 7.79 5.58 11.74
CA ALA A 102 8.75 5.03 12.69
C ALA A 102 10.22 5.25 12.28
N ASN A 103 10.48 5.58 11.00
CA ASN A 103 11.83 5.68 10.42
C ASN A 103 11.93 6.82 9.44
N GLN A 104 12.53 7.92 9.86
CA GLN A 104 12.74 9.13 9.02
C GLN A 104 13.59 8.89 7.76
N ALA A 105 14.46 7.88 7.76
CA ALA A 105 15.29 7.53 6.61
C ALA A 105 14.53 6.79 5.49
N PHE A 106 13.27 6.38 5.74
CA PHE A 106 12.47 5.65 4.77
C PHE A 106 11.52 6.60 4.06
N GLU A 107 11.68 6.75 2.75
CA GLU A 107 10.86 7.65 1.94
C GLU A 107 10.05 6.87 0.92
N ILE A 108 8.76 7.18 0.82
CA ILE A 108 7.89 6.62 -0.22
C ILE A 108 8.00 7.52 -1.46
N LYS A 109 8.38 6.94 -2.59
CA LYS A 109 8.59 7.68 -3.86
C LYS A 109 7.32 7.87 -4.64
N ALA A 110 6.62 6.79 -4.89
CA ALA A 110 5.42 6.77 -5.70
C ALA A 110 4.66 5.45 -5.49
N ALA A 111 3.41 5.44 -5.91
CA ALA A 111 2.62 4.23 -6.05
C ALA A 111 1.91 4.20 -7.41
N ALA A 112 1.47 3.02 -7.81
CA ALA A 112 0.56 2.87 -8.94
C ALA A 112 -0.60 1.95 -8.55
N PHE A 113 -1.79 2.35 -8.92
CA PHE A 113 -3.02 1.62 -8.73
C PHE A 113 -3.85 1.71 -10.01
N GLU A 114 -4.27 0.57 -10.57
CA GLU A 114 -5.05 0.49 -11.81
C GLU A 114 -4.48 1.33 -12.97
N GLY A 115 -3.16 1.34 -13.12
CA GLY A 115 -2.50 2.12 -14.18
C GLY A 115 -2.35 3.61 -13.91
N LYS A 116 -2.89 4.12 -12.80
CA LYS A 116 -2.76 5.52 -12.40
C LYS A 116 -1.52 5.71 -11.53
N PHE A 117 -0.72 6.71 -11.87
CA PHE A 117 0.43 7.13 -11.08
C PHE A 117 -0.03 7.96 -9.87
N ILE A 118 0.41 7.58 -8.68
CA ILE A 118 0.12 8.26 -7.43
C ILE A 118 1.45 8.79 -6.87
N PRO A 119 1.65 10.12 -6.82
CA PRO A 119 2.85 10.71 -6.23
C PRO A 119 2.87 10.52 -4.70
N ALA A 120 4.05 10.69 -4.10
CA ALA A 120 4.25 10.56 -2.66
C ALA A 120 3.24 11.33 -1.80
N ASN A 121 2.88 12.55 -2.22
CA ASN A 121 1.94 13.41 -1.50
C ASN A 121 0.49 12.88 -1.46
N GLN A 122 0.14 11.96 -2.35
CA GLN A 122 -1.22 11.40 -2.45
C GLN A 122 -1.31 9.95 -1.97
N ILE A 123 -0.23 9.39 -1.45
CA ILE A 123 -0.19 8.00 -0.94
C ILE A 123 -1.19 7.78 0.19
N ASP A 124 -1.51 8.83 0.94
CA ASP A 124 -2.51 8.79 1.99
C ASP A 124 -3.89 8.34 1.49
N ARG A 125 -4.26 8.72 0.27
CA ARG A 125 -5.52 8.27 -0.35
C ARG A 125 -5.52 6.75 -0.56
N LEU A 126 -4.39 6.19 -0.99
CA LEU A 126 -4.26 4.75 -1.17
C LEU A 126 -4.23 4.02 0.19
N ALA A 127 -3.53 4.58 1.18
CA ALA A 127 -3.44 4.00 2.52
C ALA A 127 -4.78 4.03 3.29
N THR A 128 -5.66 4.99 3.00
CA THR A 128 -6.98 5.09 3.64
C THR A 128 -8.05 4.24 2.98
N LEU A 129 -7.77 3.59 1.84
CA LEU A 129 -8.71 2.67 1.22
C LEU A 129 -9.06 1.53 2.18
N PRO A 130 -10.33 1.32 2.50
CA PRO A 130 -10.73 0.23 3.38
C PRO A 130 -10.56 -1.11 2.69
N THR A 131 -10.35 -2.16 3.46
CA THR A 131 -10.48 -3.53 2.96
C THR A 131 -11.93 -3.82 2.63
N TYR A 132 -12.20 -4.90 1.90
CA TYR A 132 -13.57 -5.25 1.50
C TYR A 132 -14.50 -5.38 2.72
N ASP A 133 -14.06 -6.08 3.75
CA ASP A 133 -14.82 -6.26 4.99
C ASP A 133 -15.02 -4.95 5.77
N GLU A 134 -13.97 -4.11 5.82
CA GLU A 134 -14.08 -2.77 6.42
C GLU A 134 -15.05 -1.88 5.62
N ALA A 135 -15.07 -1.98 4.30
CA ALA A 135 -15.98 -1.21 3.45
C ALA A 135 -17.44 -1.61 3.69
N ILE A 136 -17.72 -2.92 3.77
CA ILE A 136 -19.04 -3.44 4.09
C ILE A 136 -19.45 -3.03 5.51
N SER A 137 -18.58 -3.17 6.49
CA SER A 137 -18.84 -2.74 7.87
C SER A 137 -19.20 -1.26 7.94
N ARG A 138 -18.46 -0.40 7.24
CA ARG A 138 -18.74 1.04 7.16
C ARG A 138 -20.09 1.30 6.50
N LEU A 139 -20.40 0.61 5.39
CA LEU A 139 -21.68 0.73 4.71
C LEU A 139 -22.84 0.37 5.65
N MET A 140 -22.75 -0.80 6.30
CA MET A 140 -23.76 -1.25 7.25
C MET A 140 -23.93 -0.28 8.42
N SER A 141 -22.82 0.25 8.95
CA SER A 141 -22.84 1.24 10.02
C SER A 141 -23.53 2.54 9.59
N THR A 142 -23.21 3.05 8.38
CA THR A 142 -23.86 4.26 7.86
C THR A 142 -25.35 4.07 7.59
N MET A 143 -25.74 2.91 7.07
CA MET A 143 -27.15 2.56 6.88
C MET A 143 -27.89 2.51 8.22
N LYS A 144 -27.33 1.83 9.23
CA LYS A 144 -27.90 1.75 10.57
C LYS A 144 -28.04 3.16 11.20
N GLU A 145 -27.06 4.01 11.02
CA GLU A 145 -27.06 5.37 11.54
C GLU A 145 -28.08 6.27 10.81
N ALA A 146 -28.24 6.09 9.51
CA ALA A 146 -29.22 6.84 8.71
C ALA A 146 -30.66 6.52 9.10
N PHE A 147 -31.00 5.27 9.41
CA PHE A 147 -32.36 4.84 9.74
C PHE A 147 -32.72 5.07 11.21
N ALA A 148 -31.88 4.68 12.13
CA ALA A 148 -32.20 4.68 13.57
C ALA A 148 -31.37 5.66 14.40
N GLY A 149 -30.12 5.94 14.01
CA GLY A 149 -29.17 6.67 14.84
C GLY A 149 -29.62 8.10 15.17
N LYS A 150 -30.22 8.81 14.23
CA LYS A 150 -30.72 10.18 14.44
C LYS A 150 -31.89 10.22 15.42
N LEU A 151 -32.83 9.29 15.28
CA LEU A 151 -33.98 9.19 16.17
C LEU A 151 -33.57 8.85 17.59
N VAL A 152 -32.71 7.89 17.76
CA VAL A 152 -32.18 7.48 19.08
C VAL A 152 -31.43 8.60 19.75
N ARG A 153 -30.60 9.36 19.02
CA ARG A 153 -29.91 10.55 19.61
C ARG A 153 -30.88 11.62 20.05
N ILE A 154 -31.91 11.94 19.24
CA ILE A 154 -32.93 12.94 19.63
C ILE A 154 -33.70 12.47 20.84
N MET A 155 -34.06 11.20 20.95
CA MET A 155 -34.73 10.65 22.12
C MET A 155 -33.82 10.67 23.36
N ALA A 156 -32.54 10.39 23.20
CA ALA A 156 -31.57 10.47 24.29
C ALA A 156 -31.42 11.91 24.79
N THR A 157 -31.27 12.89 23.89
CA THR A 157 -31.18 14.32 24.30
C THR A 157 -32.45 14.82 24.97
N LEU A 158 -33.63 14.38 24.52
CA LEU A 158 -34.91 14.73 25.19
C LEU A 158 -35.04 14.08 26.57
N ARG A 159 -34.52 12.87 26.75
CA ARG A 159 -34.45 12.22 28.04
C ARG A 159 -33.54 12.97 29.01
N ASP A 160 -32.32 13.29 28.56
CA ASP A 160 -31.33 14.00 29.36
C ASP A 160 -31.81 15.41 29.77
N GLN A 161 -32.59 16.09 28.90
CA GLN A 161 -33.24 17.36 29.23
C GLN A 161 -34.31 17.22 30.30
N LYS A 162 -35.11 16.14 30.25
CA LYS A 162 -36.15 15.88 31.28
C LYS A 162 -35.59 15.41 32.62
N GLU A 163 -34.39 14.84 32.65
CA GLU A 163 -33.70 14.46 33.88
C GLU A 163 -32.94 15.64 34.52
N ALA A 164 -32.74 16.74 33.78
CA ALA A 164 -32.07 17.95 34.23
C ALA A 164 -33.01 19.04 34.73
N ASP A 165 -34.32 18.96 34.39
CA ASP A 165 -35.43 19.78 34.95
C ASP A 165 -36.05 19.06 36.15
#